data_7c4128c80c18c0c5e409ee723dc20f3d
#
_entry.id   7c4128c80c18c0c5e409ee723dc20f3d
#
_cell.length_a   1.000
_cell.length_b   1.000
_cell.length_c   1.000
_cell.angle_alpha   90.00
_cell.angle_beta   90.00
_cell.angle_gamma   90.00
#
_symmetry.space_group_name_H-M   'P 1'
#
loop_
_entity.id
_entity.type
_entity.pdbx_description
1 polymer ?
#
loop_
_entity_poly.entity_id
_entity_poly.type
_entity_poly.pdbx_seq_one_letter_code
_entity_poly.pdbx_strand_id
1 'polypeptide(L)'
;MNRRDAVRVLLALAAVIAPLRTRAQSRPAKIVRVGVLVVVSRTDSMTIQLLPTALRKLGWIEGKNIVFDWRFADGRPAELPRLASELVQLNPDVIVVPSNFEADAVLRATRTIPLVVAAAFDPVETGLAQSFAHPGGSVTGLVWAEAGRSSKAIEVLHEAVPSMRRMATLYDERFPGIQLYLEASQVVADSIRLELRRFPVRNREDIAVALTSMNKEGVDALWVTPSGVIAPEIARILTYAAERRLPTAFPLPWPVERGGLLSYAPNLPEVLVRGTALVDKILNGANPGDLPFEYPTRYDLTINLKTANALGIKIPQMVLLRADRLIE
;
A
#
# COMPACT_ATOMS: atom_id res chain seq x y z
N MET A 1 -15.20 74.27 24.07
CA MET A 1 -14.16 73.24 23.93
C MET A 1 -13.08 73.81 23.03
N ASN A 2 -11.91 74.14 23.60
CA ASN A 2 -10.87 74.90 22.93
C ASN A 2 -10.00 73.99 22.07
N ARG A 3 -9.52 74.45 20.88
CA ARG A 3 -8.68 73.64 19.96
C ARG A 3 -7.47 72.95 20.62
N ARG A 4 -7.01 73.49 21.75
CA ARG A 4 -5.90 72.93 22.55
C ARG A 4 -6.29 71.65 23.34
N ASP A 5 -7.55 71.53 23.73
CA ASP A 5 -8.04 70.37 24.49
C ASP A 5 -8.35 69.18 23.57
N ALA A 6 -8.77 69.43 22.30
CA ALA A 6 -8.97 68.43 21.29
C ALA A 6 -7.63 67.78 20.86
N VAL A 7 -6.53 68.52 20.79
CA VAL A 7 -5.19 68.00 20.44
C VAL A 7 -4.62 67.14 21.61
N ARG A 8 -4.90 67.46 22.86
CA ARG A 8 -4.47 66.69 24.03
C ARG A 8 -5.21 65.36 24.15
N VAL A 9 -6.49 65.33 23.82
CA VAL A 9 -7.29 64.09 23.79
C VAL A 9 -6.86 63.17 22.64
N LEU A 10 -6.49 63.70 21.47
CA LEU A 10 -5.97 62.94 20.36
C LEU A 10 -4.56 62.35 20.60
N LEU A 11 -3.72 63.05 21.34
CA LEU A 11 -2.40 62.55 21.75
C LEU A 11 -2.46 61.50 22.88
N ALA A 12 -3.49 61.52 23.75
CA ALA A 12 -3.71 60.53 24.78
C ALA A 12 -4.27 59.18 24.21
N LEU A 13 -5.03 59.22 23.10
CA LEU A 13 -5.51 58.01 22.41
C LEU A 13 -4.44 57.33 21.53
N ALA A 14 -3.40 58.02 21.13
CA ALA A 14 -2.32 57.46 20.30
C ALA A 14 -1.30 56.61 21.13
N ALA A 15 -1.31 56.75 22.46
CA ALA A 15 -0.37 56.02 23.35
C ALA A 15 -0.87 54.66 23.81
N VAL A 16 -2.09 54.22 23.45
CA VAL A 16 -2.69 52.94 23.88
C VAL A 16 -2.66 51.86 22.79
N ILE A 17 -2.22 52.19 21.59
CA ILE A 17 -1.97 51.19 20.53
C ILE A 17 -0.47 50.84 20.56
N ALA A 18 0.05 50.38 21.68
CA ALA A 18 1.23 49.54 21.68
C ALA A 18 0.82 48.26 20.96
N PRO A 19 1.54 47.82 19.91
CA PRO A 19 1.31 46.50 19.36
C PRO A 19 1.61 45.52 20.51
N LEU A 20 0.57 44.90 21.05
CA LEU A 20 0.68 43.63 21.77
C LEU A 20 1.33 42.69 20.77
N ARG A 21 2.66 42.77 20.66
CA ARG A 21 3.45 41.67 20.17
C ARG A 21 3.17 40.54 21.16
N THR A 22 2.08 39.80 20.91
CA THR A 22 1.97 38.43 21.39
C THR A 22 3.24 37.76 20.94
N ARG A 23 4.24 37.75 21.81
CA ARG A 23 5.25 36.72 21.79
C ARG A 23 4.44 35.43 21.86
N ALA A 24 4.10 34.88 20.71
CA ALA A 24 3.87 33.48 20.62
C ALA A 24 5.13 32.88 21.27
N GLN A 25 5.00 32.50 22.54
CA GLN A 25 6.00 31.68 23.18
C GLN A 25 6.08 30.48 22.28
N SER A 26 7.10 30.45 21.42
CA SER A 26 7.49 29.27 20.72
C SER A 26 7.81 28.25 21.84
N ARG A 27 6.81 27.43 22.20
CA ARG A 27 7.11 26.20 22.92
C ARG A 27 8.29 25.60 22.15
N PRO A 28 9.38 25.18 22.85
CA PRO A 28 10.44 24.47 22.16
C PRO A 28 9.75 23.40 21.32
N ALA A 29 9.94 23.45 20.01
CA ALA A 29 9.21 22.60 19.10
C ALA A 29 9.51 21.17 19.55
N LYS A 30 8.49 20.48 20.09
CA LYS A 30 8.61 19.09 20.54
C LYS A 30 9.13 18.30 19.33
N ILE A 31 10.30 17.69 19.46
CA ILE A 31 10.77 16.75 18.46
C ILE A 31 9.84 15.56 18.52
N VAL A 32 9.05 15.34 17.45
CA VAL A 32 8.15 14.20 17.35
C VAL A 32 8.91 12.95 16.96
N ARG A 33 8.44 11.81 17.43
CA ARG A 33 9.05 10.50 17.21
C ARG A 33 8.14 9.64 16.34
N VAL A 34 8.64 9.14 15.22
CA VAL A 34 7.94 8.24 14.32
C VAL A 34 8.61 6.88 14.35
N GLY A 35 7.91 5.88 14.87
CA GLY A 35 8.33 4.49 14.81
C GLY A 35 8.01 3.91 13.43
N VAL A 36 8.92 3.12 12.85
CA VAL A 36 8.68 2.44 11.58
C VAL A 36 9.09 0.98 11.70
N LEU A 37 8.16 0.07 11.47
CA LEU A 37 8.39 -1.38 11.49
C LEU A 37 8.22 -1.94 10.09
N VAL A 38 9.21 -2.67 9.58
CA VAL A 38 9.24 -3.20 8.22
C VAL A 38 9.73 -4.64 8.22
N VAL A 39 9.02 -5.53 7.52
CA VAL A 39 9.42 -6.95 7.42
C VAL A 39 10.61 -7.18 6.51
N VAL A 40 10.73 -6.42 5.41
CA VAL A 40 11.87 -6.52 4.48
C VAL A 40 13.13 -5.88 5.03
N SER A 41 14.26 -6.12 4.37
CA SER A 41 15.54 -5.52 4.75
C SER A 41 15.54 -4.00 4.52
N ARG A 42 16.51 -3.33 5.16
CA ARG A 42 16.71 -1.89 4.99
C ARG A 42 16.95 -1.49 3.54
N THR A 43 17.70 -2.29 2.79
CA THR A 43 18.07 -2.04 1.38
C THR A 43 16.88 -2.21 0.44
N ASP A 44 15.94 -3.07 0.78
CA ASP A 44 14.79 -3.42 -0.07
C ASP A 44 13.55 -2.59 0.23
N SER A 45 13.59 -1.77 1.28
CA SER A 45 12.44 -0.98 1.72
C SER A 45 12.35 0.37 1.01
N MET A 46 11.35 0.53 0.16
CA MET A 46 10.99 1.84 -0.43
C MET A 46 10.55 2.85 0.64
N THR A 47 9.99 2.39 1.74
CA THR A 47 9.50 3.25 2.84
C THR A 47 10.61 4.12 3.40
N ILE A 48 11.84 3.59 3.49
CA ILE A 48 12.98 4.33 4.06
C ILE A 48 13.36 5.58 3.24
N GLN A 49 13.08 5.58 1.95
CA GLN A 49 13.38 6.73 1.07
C GLN A 49 12.18 7.66 0.95
N LEU A 50 10.98 7.10 0.82
CA LEU A 50 9.77 7.85 0.50
C LEU A 50 9.17 8.54 1.73
N LEU A 51 9.11 7.88 2.89
CA LEU A 51 8.49 8.44 4.09
C LEU A 51 9.19 9.72 4.59
N PRO A 52 10.53 9.77 4.82
CA PRO A 52 11.19 11.00 5.24
C PRO A 52 11.11 12.10 4.18
N THR A 53 11.20 11.73 2.89
CA THR A 53 11.13 12.68 1.78
C THR A 53 9.75 13.34 1.69
N ALA A 54 8.68 12.56 1.84
CA ALA A 54 7.32 13.08 1.80
C ALA A 54 7.00 13.93 3.04
N LEU A 55 7.40 13.49 4.24
CA LEU A 55 7.22 14.26 5.47
C LEU A 55 8.01 15.58 5.45
N ARG A 56 9.21 15.60 4.82
CA ARG A 56 9.97 16.85 4.64
C ARG A 56 9.20 17.88 3.84
N LYS A 57 8.45 17.47 2.80
CA LYS A 57 7.59 18.39 2.02
C LYS A 57 6.47 19.00 2.86
N LEU A 58 6.07 18.32 3.94
CA LEU A 58 5.07 18.79 4.91
C LEU A 58 5.69 19.58 6.09
N GLY A 59 7.00 19.83 6.05
CA GLY A 59 7.71 20.63 7.07
C GLY A 59 8.35 19.81 8.18
N TRP A 60 8.26 18.47 8.14
CA TRP A 60 8.90 17.58 9.10
C TRP A 60 10.32 17.25 8.67
N ILE A 61 11.33 17.83 9.35
CA ILE A 61 12.74 17.74 8.99
C ILE A 61 13.48 16.90 10.03
N GLU A 62 14.02 15.74 9.61
CA GLU A 62 14.77 14.84 10.48
C GLU A 62 15.95 15.56 11.12
N GLY A 63 16.14 15.33 12.42
CA GLY A 63 17.15 16.00 13.25
C GLY A 63 16.77 17.43 13.69
N LYS A 64 15.66 18.00 13.18
CA LYS A 64 15.17 19.33 13.59
C LYS A 64 13.89 19.26 14.42
N ASN A 65 12.86 18.65 13.91
CA ASN A 65 11.54 18.56 14.55
C ASN A 65 10.91 17.14 14.48
N ILE A 66 11.58 16.18 13.84
CA ILE A 66 11.17 14.79 13.76
C ILE A 66 12.38 13.87 13.89
N VAL A 67 12.19 12.70 14.47
CA VAL A 67 13.14 11.59 14.53
C VAL A 67 12.44 10.30 14.12
N PHE A 68 13.13 9.43 13.37
CA PHE A 68 12.64 8.14 12.94
C PHE A 68 13.34 7.01 13.69
N ASP A 69 12.56 6.12 14.28
CA ASP A 69 13.03 4.89 14.90
C ASP A 69 12.68 3.70 14.02
N TRP A 70 13.64 3.24 13.25
CA TRP A 70 13.48 2.16 12.29
C TRP A 70 13.73 0.79 12.93
N ARG A 71 12.86 -0.19 12.61
CA ARG A 71 13.07 -1.61 12.88
C ARG A 71 12.82 -2.43 11.63
N PHE A 72 13.76 -3.28 11.30
CA PHE A 72 13.73 -4.16 10.12
C PHE A 72 13.78 -5.61 10.58
N ALA A 73 12.86 -6.44 10.09
CA ALA A 73 12.86 -7.87 10.40
C ALA A 73 13.73 -8.69 9.43
N ASP A 74 14.30 -8.06 8.39
CA ASP A 74 15.22 -8.68 7.41
C ASP A 74 14.68 -9.98 6.81
N GLY A 75 13.39 -9.94 6.39
CA GLY A 75 12.69 -11.09 5.82
C GLY A 75 12.31 -12.17 6.84
N ARG A 76 12.37 -11.89 8.15
CA ARG A 76 12.05 -12.83 9.23
C ARG A 76 10.79 -12.37 9.99
N PRO A 77 9.58 -12.70 9.53
CA PRO A 77 8.33 -12.26 10.17
C PRO A 77 8.22 -12.65 11.66
N ALA A 78 8.88 -13.71 12.08
CA ALA A 78 8.92 -14.14 13.49
C ALA A 78 9.56 -13.10 14.44
N GLU A 79 10.37 -12.17 13.91
CA GLU A 79 10.98 -11.08 14.69
C GLU A 79 10.02 -9.90 14.93
N LEU A 80 8.95 -9.77 14.15
CA LEU A 80 8.03 -8.63 14.23
C LEU A 80 7.50 -8.36 15.65
N PRO A 81 7.05 -9.36 16.45
CA PRO A 81 6.54 -9.11 17.80
C PRO A 81 7.59 -8.47 18.72
N ARG A 82 8.85 -8.93 18.66
CA ARG A 82 9.95 -8.40 19.46
C ARG A 82 10.26 -6.96 19.04
N LEU A 83 10.40 -6.73 17.74
CA LEU A 83 10.71 -5.40 17.18
C LEU A 83 9.59 -4.38 17.42
N ALA A 84 8.33 -4.80 17.36
CA ALA A 84 7.17 -3.98 17.72
C ALA A 84 7.23 -3.56 19.19
N SER A 85 7.54 -4.49 20.11
CA SER A 85 7.70 -4.20 21.53
C SER A 85 8.82 -3.19 21.80
N GLU A 86 9.95 -3.30 21.11
CA GLU A 86 11.04 -2.34 21.20
C GLU A 86 10.62 -0.93 20.74
N LEU A 87 9.85 -0.82 19.63
CA LEU A 87 9.34 0.46 19.17
C LEU A 87 8.37 1.08 20.16
N VAL A 88 7.46 0.29 20.73
CA VAL A 88 6.49 0.76 21.72
C VAL A 88 7.19 1.31 22.97
N GLN A 89 8.29 0.69 23.42
CA GLN A 89 9.08 1.18 24.56
C GLN A 89 9.70 2.57 24.33
N LEU A 90 9.94 2.96 23.08
CA LEU A 90 10.41 4.30 22.72
C LEU A 90 9.31 5.37 22.79
N ASN A 91 8.06 4.95 23.04
CA ASN A 91 6.89 5.81 23.13
C ASN A 91 6.76 6.80 21.95
N PRO A 92 6.69 6.31 20.70
CA PRO A 92 6.57 7.18 19.54
C PRO A 92 5.21 7.89 19.49
N ASP A 93 5.18 9.07 18.86
CA ASP A 93 3.94 9.83 18.65
C ASP A 93 3.04 9.15 17.58
N VAL A 94 3.63 8.38 16.68
CA VAL A 94 2.93 7.55 15.68
C VAL A 94 3.84 6.40 15.23
N ILE A 95 3.26 5.26 14.90
CA ILE A 95 3.95 4.14 14.24
C ILE A 95 3.43 4.03 12.80
N VAL A 96 4.34 3.81 11.85
CA VAL A 96 4.03 3.59 10.43
C VAL A 96 4.46 2.19 10.04
N VAL A 97 3.58 1.46 9.38
CA VAL A 97 3.84 0.10 8.90
C VAL A 97 3.40 -0.08 7.45
N PRO A 98 4.09 -0.90 6.65
CA PRO A 98 3.71 -1.15 5.26
C PRO A 98 2.40 -1.91 5.11
N SER A 99 2.12 -2.91 5.94
CA SER A 99 1.01 -3.85 5.74
C SER A 99 0.37 -4.37 7.03
N ASN A 100 -0.65 -5.24 6.88
CA ASN A 100 -1.32 -5.90 7.99
C ASN A 100 -0.38 -6.78 8.83
N PHE A 101 0.68 -7.35 8.23
CA PHE A 101 1.60 -8.24 8.97
C PHE A 101 2.31 -7.49 10.09
N GLU A 102 2.85 -6.33 9.78
CA GLU A 102 3.49 -5.47 10.78
C GLU A 102 2.46 -4.83 11.71
N ALA A 103 1.28 -4.47 11.16
CA ALA A 103 0.19 -3.88 11.95
C ALA A 103 -0.28 -4.83 13.07
N ASP A 104 -0.45 -6.11 12.78
CA ASP A 104 -0.83 -7.12 13.79
C ASP A 104 0.20 -7.21 14.91
N ALA A 105 1.50 -7.21 14.59
CA ALA A 105 2.55 -7.22 15.58
C ALA A 105 2.54 -5.96 16.48
N VAL A 106 2.32 -4.78 15.91
CA VAL A 106 2.21 -3.51 16.66
C VAL A 106 0.97 -3.53 17.54
N LEU A 107 -0.19 -3.97 17.03
CA LEU A 107 -1.44 -3.99 17.77
C LEU A 107 -1.49 -5.00 18.92
N ARG A 108 -0.65 -6.03 18.88
CA ARG A 108 -0.42 -6.92 20.02
C ARG A 108 0.42 -6.25 21.12
N ALA A 109 1.32 -5.35 20.74
CA ALA A 109 2.19 -4.65 21.67
C ALA A 109 1.55 -3.37 22.27
N THR A 110 0.68 -2.69 21.51
CA THR A 110 0.00 -1.46 21.94
C THR A 110 -1.36 -1.29 21.26
N ARG A 111 -2.31 -0.63 21.97
CA ARG A 111 -3.63 -0.24 21.45
C ARG A 111 -3.85 1.28 21.54
N THR A 112 -2.84 2.01 22.03
CA THR A 112 -2.96 3.45 22.32
C THR A 112 -2.09 4.34 21.45
N ILE A 113 -0.96 3.83 20.98
CA ILE A 113 -0.10 4.58 20.05
C ILE A 113 -0.75 4.61 18.67
N PRO A 114 -0.91 5.79 18.06
CA PRO A 114 -1.40 5.92 16.70
C PRO A 114 -0.64 5.04 15.71
N LEU A 115 -1.36 4.33 14.84
CA LEU A 115 -0.81 3.45 13.82
C LEU A 115 -1.33 3.83 12.44
N VAL A 116 -0.42 4.06 11.51
CA VAL A 116 -0.73 4.26 10.09
C VAL A 116 -0.26 3.06 9.29
N VAL A 117 -1.21 2.37 8.64
CA VAL A 117 -0.94 1.25 7.74
C VAL A 117 -0.90 1.77 6.31
N ALA A 118 0.26 1.72 5.66
CA ALA A 118 0.44 2.31 4.33
C ALA A 118 -0.33 1.56 3.23
N ALA A 119 -0.53 0.25 3.38
CA ALA A 119 -1.20 -0.59 2.40
C ALA A 119 -1.94 -1.75 3.09
N ALA A 120 -3.09 -1.45 3.70
CA ALA A 120 -3.91 -2.43 4.39
C ALA A 120 -4.69 -3.32 3.41
N PHE A 121 -4.71 -4.61 3.67
CA PHE A 121 -5.61 -5.55 3.01
C PHE A 121 -6.86 -5.72 3.88
N ASP A 122 -8.01 -5.39 3.34
CA ASP A 122 -9.31 -5.40 4.01
C ASP A 122 -9.25 -5.07 5.51
N PRO A 123 -9.14 -3.79 5.88
CA PRO A 123 -8.97 -3.41 7.28
C PRO A 123 -10.18 -3.77 8.16
N VAL A 124 -11.35 -3.98 7.57
CA VAL A 124 -12.57 -4.35 8.30
C VAL A 124 -12.58 -5.85 8.58
N GLU A 125 -12.39 -6.69 7.56
CA GLU A 125 -12.33 -8.16 7.73
C GLU A 125 -11.19 -8.57 8.68
N THR A 126 -10.04 -7.89 8.59
CA THR A 126 -8.88 -8.17 9.46
C THR A 126 -8.99 -7.60 10.87
N GLY A 127 -10.06 -6.85 11.17
CA GLY A 127 -10.28 -6.25 12.48
C GLY A 127 -9.35 -5.06 12.78
N LEU A 128 -8.67 -4.49 11.78
CA LEU A 128 -7.89 -3.26 11.93
C LEU A 128 -8.80 -2.03 12.10
N ALA A 129 -10.00 -2.07 11.53
CA ALA A 129 -10.96 -0.98 11.57
C ALA A 129 -12.38 -1.49 11.80
N GLN A 130 -13.23 -0.68 12.44
CA GLN A 130 -14.66 -0.96 12.56
C GLN A 130 -15.40 -0.74 11.23
N SER A 131 -14.99 0.30 10.49
CA SER A 131 -15.44 0.59 9.13
C SER A 131 -14.37 1.37 8.38
N PHE A 132 -14.49 1.48 7.07
CA PHE A 132 -13.59 2.32 6.26
C PHE A 132 -13.73 3.81 6.60
N ALA A 133 -14.95 4.29 6.81
CA ALA A 133 -15.24 5.70 7.08
C ALA A 133 -14.87 6.12 8.52
N HIS A 134 -15.06 5.23 9.48
CA HIS A 134 -14.77 5.44 10.89
C HIS A 134 -14.00 4.23 11.44
N PRO A 135 -12.66 4.22 11.30
CA PRO A 135 -11.85 3.09 11.75
C PRO A 135 -12.02 2.76 13.22
N GLY A 136 -12.19 3.78 14.06
CA GLY A 136 -12.21 3.63 15.52
C GLY A 136 -10.83 3.25 16.07
N GLY A 137 -10.64 3.40 17.38
CA GLY A 137 -9.38 3.04 18.02
C GLY A 137 -8.18 3.87 17.56
N SER A 138 -7.02 3.24 17.44
CA SER A 138 -5.73 3.89 17.18
C SER A 138 -5.19 3.70 15.76
N VAL A 139 -5.96 3.14 14.85
CA VAL A 139 -5.48 2.74 13.52
C VAL A 139 -6.17 3.54 12.41
N THR A 140 -5.41 3.94 11.41
CA THR A 140 -5.88 4.44 10.11
C THR A 140 -4.90 4.01 9.02
N GLY A 141 -5.18 4.33 7.77
CA GLY A 141 -4.24 4.01 6.68
C GLY A 141 -4.84 4.13 5.29
N LEU A 142 -4.13 3.53 4.34
CA LEU A 142 -4.63 3.32 2.98
C LEU A 142 -4.92 1.84 2.77
N VAL A 143 -5.96 1.55 2.00
CA VAL A 143 -6.21 0.21 1.49
C VAL A 143 -5.23 -0.07 0.36
N TRP A 144 -4.67 -1.29 0.30
CA TRP A 144 -3.75 -1.65 -0.78
C TRP A 144 -4.39 -1.47 -2.14
N ALA A 145 -5.54 -2.09 -2.34
CA ALA A 145 -6.25 -2.04 -3.61
C ALA A 145 -7.74 -2.32 -3.41
N GLU A 146 -8.54 -1.76 -4.27
CA GLU A 146 -9.92 -2.17 -4.46
C GLU A 146 -9.94 -3.44 -5.33
N ALA A 147 -10.59 -4.51 -4.86
CA ALA A 147 -10.60 -5.81 -5.54
C ALA A 147 -11.10 -5.71 -6.99
N GLY A 148 -12.15 -4.94 -7.24
CA GLY A 148 -12.70 -4.70 -8.57
C GLY A 148 -11.70 -4.01 -9.50
N ARG A 149 -10.91 -3.08 -9.00
CA ARG A 149 -9.86 -2.43 -9.82
C ARG A 149 -8.69 -3.34 -10.11
N SER A 150 -8.26 -4.15 -9.13
CA SER A 150 -7.18 -5.12 -9.35
C SER A 150 -7.55 -6.17 -10.40
N SER A 151 -8.81 -6.61 -10.43
CA SER A 151 -9.31 -7.59 -11.39
C SER A 151 -9.30 -7.06 -12.84
N LYS A 152 -9.14 -5.75 -13.05
CA LYS A 152 -8.95 -5.16 -14.38
C LYS A 152 -7.71 -5.71 -15.10
N ALA A 153 -6.72 -6.23 -14.38
CA ALA A 153 -5.60 -6.94 -15.00
C ALA A 153 -6.04 -8.13 -15.85
N ILE A 154 -7.16 -8.79 -15.49
CA ILE A 154 -7.75 -9.90 -16.24
C ILE A 154 -8.31 -9.40 -17.58
N GLU A 155 -9.04 -8.27 -17.59
CA GLU A 155 -9.54 -7.65 -18.82
C GLU A 155 -8.39 -7.28 -19.75
N VAL A 156 -7.37 -6.60 -19.22
CA VAL A 156 -6.20 -6.17 -20.01
C VAL A 156 -5.45 -7.38 -20.58
N LEU A 157 -5.33 -8.47 -19.80
CA LEU A 157 -4.72 -9.68 -20.30
C LEU A 157 -5.56 -10.31 -21.40
N HIS A 158 -6.89 -10.32 -21.28
CA HIS A 158 -7.78 -10.81 -22.34
C HIS A 158 -7.73 -9.95 -23.60
N GLU A 159 -7.65 -8.63 -23.46
CA GLU A 159 -7.41 -7.73 -24.60
C GLU A 159 -6.08 -8.03 -25.31
N ALA A 160 -5.02 -8.36 -24.54
CA ALA A 160 -3.72 -8.73 -25.08
C ALA A 160 -3.70 -10.13 -25.71
N VAL A 161 -4.53 -11.06 -25.21
CA VAL A 161 -4.61 -12.46 -25.64
C VAL A 161 -6.08 -12.87 -25.82
N PRO A 162 -6.78 -12.43 -26.88
CA PRO A 162 -8.21 -12.69 -27.06
C PRO A 162 -8.58 -14.16 -27.27
N SER A 163 -7.58 -15.00 -27.54
CA SER A 163 -7.78 -16.45 -27.75
C SER A 163 -7.94 -17.22 -26.44
N MET A 164 -7.59 -16.66 -25.28
CA MET A 164 -7.72 -17.38 -24.02
C MET A 164 -9.17 -17.64 -23.65
N ARG A 165 -9.43 -18.82 -23.13
CA ARG A 165 -10.78 -19.30 -22.74
C ARG A 165 -10.83 -19.71 -21.29
N ARG A 166 -9.73 -20.24 -20.73
CA ARG A 166 -9.63 -20.71 -19.35
C ARG A 166 -8.42 -20.08 -18.65
N MET A 167 -8.68 -19.37 -17.58
CA MET A 167 -7.64 -18.75 -16.75
C MET A 167 -7.58 -19.46 -15.40
N ALA A 168 -6.39 -19.88 -15.00
CA ALA A 168 -6.16 -20.33 -13.64
C ALA A 168 -6.06 -19.12 -12.68
N THR A 169 -6.73 -19.19 -11.55
CA THR A 169 -6.55 -18.25 -10.43
C THR A 169 -5.83 -18.98 -9.31
N LEU A 170 -4.55 -18.65 -9.11
CA LEU A 170 -3.74 -19.17 -8.00
C LEU A 170 -3.83 -18.20 -6.82
N TYR A 171 -4.32 -18.65 -5.68
CA TYR A 171 -4.57 -17.79 -4.53
C TYR A 171 -4.35 -18.51 -3.19
N ASP A 172 -3.94 -17.76 -2.18
CA ASP A 172 -3.89 -18.23 -0.79
C ASP A 172 -5.29 -18.08 -0.19
N GLU A 173 -5.92 -19.22 0.19
CA GLU A 173 -7.28 -19.20 0.73
C GLU A 173 -7.40 -18.54 2.12
N ARG A 174 -6.26 -18.30 2.80
CA ARG A 174 -6.20 -17.64 4.10
C ARG A 174 -5.84 -16.15 3.99
N PHE A 175 -5.64 -15.66 2.76
CA PHE A 175 -5.31 -14.26 2.56
C PHE A 175 -6.52 -13.38 2.90
N PRO A 176 -6.36 -12.37 3.80
CA PRO A 176 -7.45 -11.47 4.16
C PRO A 176 -8.07 -10.80 2.95
N GLY A 177 -9.39 -10.77 2.85
CA GLY A 177 -10.12 -10.20 1.72
C GLY A 177 -10.09 -11.03 0.44
N ILE A 178 -9.58 -12.27 0.45
CA ILE A 178 -9.44 -13.09 -0.78
C ILE A 178 -10.79 -13.31 -1.47
N GLN A 179 -11.88 -13.43 -0.72
CA GLN A 179 -13.21 -13.65 -1.29
C GLN A 179 -13.63 -12.46 -2.16
N LEU A 180 -13.36 -11.23 -1.74
CA LEU A 180 -13.61 -10.03 -2.53
C LEU A 180 -12.84 -10.05 -3.87
N TYR A 181 -11.58 -10.50 -3.85
CA TYR A 181 -10.79 -10.65 -5.07
C TYR A 181 -11.34 -11.74 -5.99
N LEU A 182 -11.79 -12.87 -5.45
CA LEU A 182 -12.37 -13.97 -6.23
C LEU A 182 -13.71 -13.57 -6.85
N GLU A 183 -14.57 -12.90 -6.10
CA GLU A 183 -15.87 -12.40 -6.57
C GLU A 183 -15.67 -11.33 -7.65
N ALA A 184 -14.83 -10.33 -7.43
CA ALA A 184 -14.53 -9.31 -8.42
C ALA A 184 -13.89 -9.90 -9.69
N SER A 185 -13.01 -10.89 -9.55
CA SER A 185 -12.41 -11.60 -10.69
C SER A 185 -13.45 -12.39 -11.47
N GLN A 186 -14.43 -13.01 -10.78
CA GLN A 186 -15.51 -13.75 -11.43
C GLN A 186 -16.41 -12.81 -12.23
N VAL A 187 -16.81 -11.66 -11.66
CA VAL A 187 -17.62 -10.65 -12.37
C VAL A 187 -16.94 -10.21 -13.68
N VAL A 188 -15.63 -9.94 -13.61
CA VAL A 188 -14.85 -9.58 -14.81
C VAL A 188 -14.82 -10.73 -15.81
N ALA A 189 -14.51 -11.93 -15.37
CA ALA A 189 -14.41 -13.10 -16.23
C ALA A 189 -15.74 -13.40 -16.95
N ASP A 190 -16.86 -13.30 -16.24
CA ASP A 190 -18.20 -13.51 -16.81
C ASP A 190 -18.52 -12.47 -17.91
N SER A 191 -18.11 -11.21 -17.69
CA SER A 191 -18.32 -10.11 -18.64
C SER A 191 -17.60 -10.33 -19.98
N ILE A 192 -16.45 -11.01 -19.96
CA ILE A 192 -15.61 -11.31 -21.13
C ILE A 192 -15.71 -12.78 -21.59
N ARG A 193 -16.62 -13.56 -21.00
CA ARG A 193 -16.83 -15.00 -21.28
C ARG A 193 -15.58 -15.86 -21.09
N LEU A 194 -14.81 -15.56 -20.04
CA LEU A 194 -13.62 -16.28 -19.63
C LEU A 194 -13.96 -17.24 -18.48
N GLU A 195 -13.58 -18.50 -18.61
CA GLU A 195 -13.74 -19.47 -17.53
C GLU A 195 -12.61 -19.32 -16.51
N LEU A 196 -12.95 -19.04 -15.23
CA LEU A 196 -11.99 -19.06 -14.14
C LEU A 196 -11.92 -20.43 -13.47
N ARG A 197 -10.73 -20.99 -13.39
CA ARG A 197 -10.39 -22.20 -12.63
C ARG A 197 -9.65 -21.84 -11.36
N ARG A 198 -10.17 -22.21 -10.20
CA ARG A 198 -9.67 -21.82 -8.88
C ARG A 198 -8.67 -22.84 -8.35
N PHE A 199 -7.47 -22.38 -8.00
CA PHE A 199 -6.40 -23.21 -7.43
C PHE A 199 -5.99 -22.62 -6.07
N PRO A 200 -6.66 -23.06 -4.96
CA PRO A 200 -6.33 -22.61 -3.62
C PRO A 200 -5.00 -23.22 -3.15
N VAL A 201 -4.24 -22.43 -2.40
CA VAL A 201 -3.02 -22.88 -1.71
C VAL A 201 -3.01 -22.38 -0.27
N ARG A 202 -2.36 -23.13 0.63
CA ARG A 202 -2.17 -22.79 2.06
C ARG A 202 -0.70 -22.77 2.45
N ASN A 203 0.13 -23.45 1.66
CA ASN A 203 1.54 -23.67 1.93
C ASN A 203 2.30 -23.86 0.60
N ARG A 204 3.61 -24.03 0.71
CA ARG A 204 4.50 -24.20 -0.44
C ARG A 204 4.24 -25.49 -1.23
N GLU A 205 3.86 -26.55 -0.54
CA GLU A 205 3.60 -27.87 -1.12
C GLU A 205 2.35 -27.82 -2.01
N ASP A 206 1.30 -27.12 -1.58
CA ASP A 206 0.07 -26.94 -2.36
C ASP A 206 0.32 -26.25 -3.71
N ILE A 207 1.30 -25.34 -3.79
CA ILE A 207 1.66 -24.70 -5.06
C ILE A 207 2.13 -25.71 -6.09
N ALA A 208 2.93 -26.71 -5.69
CA ALA A 208 3.37 -27.79 -6.59
C ALA A 208 2.19 -28.60 -7.13
N VAL A 209 1.26 -28.93 -6.25
CA VAL A 209 0.04 -29.66 -6.60
C VAL A 209 -0.83 -28.83 -7.53
N ALA A 210 -1.03 -27.54 -7.23
CA ALA A 210 -1.80 -26.62 -8.05
C ALA A 210 -1.23 -26.50 -9.47
N LEU A 211 0.10 -26.28 -9.62
CA LEU A 211 0.76 -26.20 -10.92
C LEU A 211 0.62 -27.49 -11.72
N THR A 212 0.68 -28.66 -11.06
CA THR A 212 0.47 -29.95 -11.71
C THR A 212 -0.97 -30.12 -12.17
N SER A 213 -1.94 -29.67 -11.37
CA SER A 213 -3.37 -29.76 -11.69
C SER A 213 -3.76 -28.82 -12.86
N MET A 214 -3.19 -27.61 -12.90
CA MET A 214 -3.37 -26.67 -14.02
C MET A 214 -3.03 -27.29 -15.38
N ASN A 215 -2.00 -28.14 -15.43
CA ASN A 215 -1.64 -28.89 -16.63
C ASN A 215 -2.76 -29.79 -17.15
N LYS A 216 -3.41 -30.48 -16.22
CA LYS A 216 -4.48 -31.44 -16.57
C LYS A 216 -5.74 -30.73 -17.03
N GLU A 217 -5.97 -29.52 -16.52
CA GLU A 217 -7.16 -28.73 -16.81
C GLU A 217 -7.03 -27.87 -18.07
N GLY A 218 -5.82 -27.82 -18.69
CA GLY A 218 -5.60 -27.12 -19.95
C GLY A 218 -5.92 -25.64 -19.88
N VAL A 219 -5.34 -24.93 -18.90
CA VAL A 219 -5.50 -23.49 -18.74
C VAL A 219 -4.67 -22.72 -19.77
N ASP A 220 -5.17 -21.56 -20.20
CA ASP A 220 -4.58 -20.73 -21.25
C ASP A 220 -3.84 -19.52 -20.68
N ALA A 221 -4.08 -19.19 -19.40
CA ALA A 221 -3.50 -18.02 -18.73
C ALA A 221 -3.49 -18.22 -17.21
N LEU A 222 -2.73 -17.39 -16.52
CA LEU A 222 -2.59 -17.45 -15.07
C LEU A 222 -2.77 -16.07 -14.41
N TRP A 223 -3.74 -15.95 -13.51
CA TRP A 223 -3.93 -14.87 -12.57
C TRP A 223 -3.40 -15.30 -11.20
N VAL A 224 -2.47 -14.53 -10.63
CA VAL A 224 -1.84 -14.86 -9.35
C VAL A 224 -2.12 -13.75 -8.36
N THR A 225 -2.84 -14.05 -7.28
CA THR A 225 -3.11 -13.09 -6.22
C THR A 225 -1.91 -12.97 -5.26
N PRO A 226 -1.74 -11.82 -4.59
CA PRO A 226 -0.63 -11.66 -3.65
C PRO A 226 -0.87 -12.49 -2.37
N SER A 227 0.18 -13.09 -1.83
CA SER A 227 0.18 -13.61 -0.45
C SER A 227 1.58 -13.90 0.05
N GLY A 228 1.73 -14.06 1.37
CA GLY A 228 2.98 -14.47 2.00
C GLY A 228 3.41 -15.90 1.63
N VAL A 229 2.49 -16.75 1.19
CA VAL A 229 2.77 -18.10 0.71
C VAL A 229 3.24 -18.11 -0.74
N ILE A 230 2.62 -17.28 -1.59
CA ILE A 230 2.88 -17.24 -3.04
C ILE A 230 4.15 -16.44 -3.36
N ALA A 231 4.39 -15.33 -2.65
CA ALA A 231 5.49 -14.42 -2.96
C ALA A 231 6.89 -15.09 -2.99
N PRO A 232 7.27 -15.96 -2.03
CA PRO A 232 8.55 -16.67 -2.08
C PRO A 232 8.69 -17.65 -3.25
N GLU A 233 7.56 -18.14 -3.78
CA GLU A 233 7.50 -19.15 -4.85
C GLU A 233 7.32 -18.54 -6.25
N ILE A 234 7.32 -17.22 -6.35
CA ILE A 234 7.03 -16.54 -7.63
C ILE A 234 7.99 -16.95 -8.75
N ALA A 235 9.26 -17.15 -8.46
CA ALA A 235 10.23 -17.62 -9.46
C ALA A 235 9.82 -18.98 -10.04
N ARG A 236 9.38 -19.92 -9.21
CA ARG A 236 8.88 -21.22 -9.61
C ARG A 236 7.62 -21.12 -10.46
N ILE A 237 6.69 -20.25 -10.06
CA ILE A 237 5.43 -20.02 -10.79
C ILE A 237 5.73 -19.41 -12.16
N LEU A 238 6.64 -18.45 -12.26
CA LEU A 238 7.04 -17.83 -13.52
C LEU A 238 7.80 -18.80 -14.45
N THR A 239 8.67 -19.66 -13.89
CA THR A 239 9.32 -20.74 -14.67
C THR A 239 8.28 -21.69 -15.26
N TYR A 240 7.32 -22.14 -14.43
CA TYR A 240 6.21 -22.98 -14.88
C TYR A 240 5.40 -22.30 -16.00
N ALA A 241 5.05 -21.02 -15.85
CA ALA A 241 4.30 -20.27 -16.85
C ALA A 241 5.08 -20.13 -18.17
N ALA A 242 6.38 -19.84 -18.09
CA ALA A 242 7.25 -19.70 -19.27
C ALA A 242 7.38 -21.02 -20.06
N GLU A 243 7.65 -22.15 -19.36
CA GLU A 243 7.75 -23.48 -19.98
C GLU A 243 6.48 -23.88 -20.74
N ARG A 244 5.32 -23.40 -20.30
CA ARG A 244 4.00 -23.71 -20.89
C ARG A 244 3.43 -22.60 -21.74
N ARG A 245 4.21 -21.53 -21.92
CA ARG A 245 3.80 -20.35 -22.67
C ARG A 245 2.48 -19.74 -22.16
N LEU A 246 2.27 -19.76 -20.83
CA LEU A 246 1.09 -19.18 -20.20
C LEU A 246 1.32 -17.67 -19.95
N PRO A 247 0.53 -16.78 -20.53
CA PRO A 247 0.51 -15.38 -20.16
C PRO A 247 0.04 -15.23 -18.70
N THR A 248 0.66 -14.30 -17.99
CA THR A 248 0.42 -14.11 -16.56
C THR A 248 -0.02 -12.70 -16.25
N ALA A 249 -0.95 -12.54 -15.30
CA ALA A 249 -1.35 -11.26 -14.75
C ALA A 249 -1.20 -11.23 -13.23
N PHE A 250 -0.89 -10.04 -12.69
CA PHE A 250 -0.62 -9.82 -11.27
C PHE A 250 -1.26 -8.52 -10.78
N PRO A 251 -1.69 -8.44 -9.50
CA PRO A 251 -2.07 -7.19 -8.84
C PRO A 251 -0.87 -6.45 -8.24
N LEU A 252 0.35 -6.79 -8.63
CA LEU A 252 1.62 -6.27 -8.14
C LEU A 252 2.63 -6.15 -9.29
N PRO A 253 3.45 -5.08 -9.37
CA PRO A 253 4.38 -4.90 -10.48
C PRO A 253 5.64 -5.77 -10.38
N TRP A 254 6.14 -6.09 -9.18
CA TRP A 254 7.41 -6.80 -9.01
C TRP A 254 7.49 -8.22 -9.60
N PRO A 255 6.38 -9.01 -9.73
CA PRO A 255 6.47 -10.27 -10.49
C PRO A 255 6.70 -10.06 -11.99
N VAL A 256 6.18 -8.94 -12.53
CA VAL A 256 6.37 -8.59 -13.95
C VAL A 256 7.83 -8.23 -14.23
N GLU A 257 8.51 -7.56 -13.30
CA GLU A 257 9.94 -7.28 -13.36
C GLU A 257 10.80 -8.54 -13.37
N ARG A 258 10.28 -9.66 -12.84
CA ARG A 258 10.93 -10.97 -12.77
C ARG A 258 10.52 -11.93 -13.88
N GLY A 259 9.78 -11.48 -14.89
CA GLY A 259 9.39 -12.28 -16.04
C GLY A 259 7.90 -12.57 -16.19
N GLY A 260 7.04 -12.03 -15.33
CA GLY A 260 5.59 -12.00 -15.55
C GLY A 260 5.22 -11.12 -16.75
N LEU A 261 4.03 -11.32 -17.33
CA LEU A 261 3.65 -10.57 -18.53
C LEU A 261 3.11 -9.19 -18.23
N LEU A 262 2.11 -9.07 -17.34
CA LEU A 262 1.54 -7.77 -17.00
C LEU A 262 1.06 -7.67 -15.54
N SER A 263 0.97 -6.44 -15.07
CA SER A 263 0.29 -6.11 -13.83
C SER A 263 -0.56 -4.85 -13.97
N TYR A 264 -1.67 -4.82 -13.25
CA TYR A 264 -2.45 -3.61 -13.01
C TYR A 264 -2.57 -3.44 -11.50
N ALA A 265 -1.85 -2.46 -10.97
CA ALA A 265 -1.59 -2.34 -9.54
C ALA A 265 -1.64 -0.88 -9.07
N PRO A 266 -1.98 -0.62 -7.80
CA PRO A 266 -1.84 0.72 -7.22
C PRO A 266 -0.43 1.28 -7.42
N ASN A 267 -0.34 2.58 -7.68
CA ASN A 267 0.94 3.28 -7.72
C ASN A 267 1.51 3.37 -6.29
N LEU A 268 2.43 2.48 -5.96
CA LEU A 268 3.00 2.37 -4.61
C LEU A 268 3.63 3.67 -4.09
N PRO A 269 4.41 4.44 -4.88
CA PRO A 269 4.89 5.75 -4.47
C PRO A 269 3.76 6.71 -4.06
N GLU A 270 2.65 6.76 -4.80
CA GLU A 270 1.48 7.58 -4.44
C GLU A 270 0.85 7.12 -3.13
N VAL A 271 0.64 5.80 -2.97
CA VAL A 271 0.08 5.21 -1.75
C VAL A 271 0.93 5.62 -0.53
N LEU A 272 2.25 5.48 -0.61
CA LEU A 272 3.15 5.85 0.49
C LEU A 272 3.14 7.36 0.77
N VAL A 273 3.10 8.21 -0.27
CA VAL A 273 3.01 9.67 -0.11
C VAL A 273 1.68 10.06 0.54
N ARG A 274 0.57 9.46 0.15
CA ARG A 274 -0.73 9.73 0.77
C ARG A 274 -0.79 9.24 2.22
N GLY A 275 -0.18 8.09 2.53
CA GLY A 275 -0.03 7.63 3.91
C GLY A 275 0.69 8.66 4.79
N THR A 276 1.66 9.40 4.24
CA THR A 276 2.34 10.45 5.01
C THR A 276 1.45 11.64 5.37
N ALA A 277 0.41 11.92 4.58
CA ALA A 277 -0.57 12.96 4.94
C ALA A 277 -1.41 12.57 6.16
N LEU A 278 -1.68 11.26 6.35
CA LEU A 278 -2.31 10.77 7.58
C LEU A 278 -1.37 10.90 8.78
N VAL A 279 -0.08 10.59 8.59
CA VAL A 279 0.95 10.80 9.63
C VAL A 279 0.99 12.28 10.04
N ASP A 280 1.03 13.20 9.08
CA ASP A 280 1.03 14.64 9.34
C ASP A 280 -0.20 15.09 10.14
N LYS A 281 -1.41 14.65 9.74
CA LYS A 281 -2.64 14.93 10.49
C LYS A 281 -2.56 14.47 11.95
N ILE A 282 -2.04 13.24 12.19
CA ILE A 282 -1.88 12.67 13.54
C ILE A 282 -0.85 13.46 14.34
N LEU A 283 0.30 13.80 13.78
CA LEU A 283 1.32 14.61 14.43
C LEU A 283 0.82 16.03 14.76
N ASN A 284 -0.17 16.53 14.02
CA ASN A 284 -0.88 17.79 14.31
C ASN A 284 -2.10 17.62 15.23
N GLY A 285 -2.32 16.43 15.82
CA GLY A 285 -3.31 16.18 16.85
C GLY A 285 -4.61 15.55 16.40
N ALA A 286 -4.72 15.09 15.15
CA ALA A 286 -5.89 14.34 14.72
C ALA A 286 -5.92 12.94 15.37
N ASN A 287 -7.13 12.48 15.74
CA ASN A 287 -7.32 11.14 16.24
C ASN A 287 -7.35 10.14 15.06
N PRO A 288 -6.50 9.10 15.03
CA PRO A 288 -6.49 8.13 13.93
C PRO A 288 -7.84 7.43 13.72
N GLY A 289 -8.60 7.18 14.78
CA GLY A 289 -9.92 6.55 14.70
C GLY A 289 -10.98 7.35 13.92
N ASP A 290 -10.75 8.66 13.74
CA ASP A 290 -11.63 9.57 12.99
C ASP A 290 -11.14 9.82 11.56
N LEU A 291 -9.95 9.30 11.20
CA LEU A 291 -9.38 9.41 9.86
C LEU A 291 -9.77 8.18 9.04
N PRO A 292 -10.57 8.34 7.95
CA PRO A 292 -11.00 7.23 7.12
C PRO A 292 -9.82 6.46 6.52
N PHE A 293 -9.98 5.16 6.30
CA PHE A 293 -9.13 4.43 5.38
C PHE A 293 -9.41 4.91 3.94
N GLU A 294 -8.35 5.25 3.21
CA GLU A 294 -8.46 5.79 1.86
C GLU A 294 -8.08 4.73 0.83
N TYR A 295 -8.78 4.71 -0.32
CA TYR A 295 -8.39 3.88 -1.46
C TYR A 295 -7.33 4.58 -2.32
N PRO A 296 -6.44 3.81 -2.99
CA PRO A 296 -5.55 4.36 -4.02
C PRO A 296 -6.38 5.01 -5.13
N THR A 297 -5.90 6.15 -5.64
CA THR A 297 -6.58 6.83 -6.74
C THR A 297 -5.96 6.51 -8.09
N ARG A 298 -4.68 6.15 -8.10
CA ARG A 298 -3.91 5.82 -9.29
C ARG A 298 -3.51 4.36 -9.32
N TYR A 299 -3.72 3.74 -10.48
CA TYR A 299 -3.27 2.38 -10.80
C TYR A 299 -2.40 2.44 -12.04
N ASP A 300 -1.30 1.72 -12.03
CA ASP A 300 -0.34 1.66 -13.12
C ASP A 300 -0.45 0.30 -13.83
N LEU A 301 -0.49 0.35 -15.17
CA LEU A 301 -0.36 -0.81 -16.03
C LEU A 301 1.11 -1.00 -16.39
N THR A 302 1.72 -2.11 -15.93
CA THR A 302 3.08 -2.51 -16.32
C THR A 302 3.02 -3.71 -17.26
N ILE A 303 3.74 -3.67 -18.37
CA ILE A 303 3.81 -4.76 -19.35
C ILE A 303 5.27 -5.12 -19.61
N ASN A 304 5.60 -6.41 -19.61
CA ASN A 304 6.91 -6.92 -19.95
C ASN A 304 6.96 -7.37 -21.41
N LEU A 305 7.57 -6.57 -22.27
CA LEU A 305 7.69 -6.84 -23.69
C LEU A 305 8.66 -7.99 -23.98
N LYS A 306 9.69 -8.21 -23.15
CA LYS A 306 10.55 -9.41 -23.26
C LYS A 306 9.74 -10.69 -23.11
N THR A 307 8.88 -10.73 -22.09
CA THR A 307 8.00 -11.86 -21.84
C THR A 307 6.97 -12.01 -22.95
N ALA A 308 6.35 -10.92 -23.42
CA ALA A 308 5.42 -10.95 -24.54
C ALA A 308 6.07 -11.57 -25.78
N ASN A 309 7.29 -11.11 -26.15
CA ASN A 309 8.05 -11.63 -27.28
C ASN A 309 8.40 -13.12 -27.12
N ALA A 310 8.86 -13.53 -25.92
CA ALA A 310 9.19 -14.93 -25.62
C ALA A 310 7.96 -15.87 -25.72
N LEU A 311 6.77 -15.36 -25.38
CA LEU A 311 5.51 -16.08 -25.52
C LEU A 311 4.92 -16.03 -26.92
N GLY A 312 5.48 -15.20 -27.83
CA GLY A 312 4.94 -14.97 -29.18
C GLY A 312 3.65 -14.13 -29.18
N ILE A 313 3.42 -13.35 -28.15
CA ILE A 313 2.24 -12.50 -27.95
C ILE A 313 2.52 -11.11 -28.54
N LYS A 314 1.74 -10.72 -29.55
CA LYS A 314 1.75 -9.35 -30.07
C LYS A 314 0.74 -8.50 -29.28
N ILE A 315 1.24 -7.69 -28.35
CA ILE A 315 0.39 -6.79 -27.57
C ILE A 315 -0.26 -5.75 -28.51
N PRO A 316 -1.60 -5.58 -28.48
CA PRO A 316 -2.29 -4.59 -29.31
C PRO A 316 -1.83 -3.16 -28.98
N GLN A 317 -1.77 -2.30 -30.00
CA GLN A 317 -1.35 -0.90 -29.86
C GLN A 317 -2.15 -0.15 -28.80
N MET A 318 -3.46 -0.38 -28.74
CA MET A 318 -4.34 0.25 -27.75
C MET A 318 -4.01 -0.14 -26.31
N VAL A 319 -3.50 -1.35 -26.07
CA VAL A 319 -3.03 -1.80 -24.75
C VAL A 319 -1.69 -1.14 -24.41
N LEU A 320 -0.77 -1.08 -25.39
CA LEU A 320 0.53 -0.41 -25.20
C LEU A 320 0.39 1.07 -24.89
N LEU A 321 -0.54 1.78 -25.54
CA LEU A 321 -0.80 3.20 -25.26
C LEU A 321 -1.34 3.49 -23.87
N ARG A 322 -1.92 2.50 -23.21
CA ARG A 322 -2.42 2.60 -21.84
C ARG A 322 -1.38 2.20 -20.78
N ALA A 323 -0.26 1.62 -21.22
CA ALA A 323 0.78 1.19 -20.29
C ALA A 323 1.51 2.39 -19.70
N ASP A 324 1.58 2.44 -18.37
CA ASP A 324 2.38 3.42 -17.62
C ASP A 324 3.87 3.04 -17.63
N ARG A 325 4.15 1.72 -17.74
CA ARG A 325 5.52 1.20 -17.76
C ARG A 325 5.67 0.00 -18.71
N LEU A 326 6.66 0.07 -19.57
CA LEU A 326 7.10 -1.03 -20.42
C LEU A 326 8.47 -1.54 -19.97
N ILE A 327 8.64 -2.86 -19.89
CA ILE A 327 9.92 -3.53 -19.57
C ILE A 327 10.44 -4.11 -20.88
N GLU A 328 11.55 -3.55 -21.35
CA GLU A 328 12.23 -3.90 -22.62
C GLU A 328 13.50 -4.74 -22.36
#